data_3b5d9d496762a48a55e281c39c544d55
#
_entry.id   3b5d9d496762a48a55e281c39c544d55
#
_cell.length_a   1.000
_cell.length_b   1.000
_cell.length_c   1.000
_cell.angle_alpha   90.00
_cell.angle_beta   90.00
_cell.angle_gamma   90.00
#
_symmetry.space_group_name_H-M   'P 1'
#
loop_
_entity.id
_entity.type
_entity.pdbx_description
1 polymer ?
#
loop_
_entity_poly.entity_id
_entity_poly.type
_entity_poly.pdbx_seq_one_letter_code
_entity_poly.pdbx_strand_id
1 'polypeptide(L)'
;MELFNRCAYAHFAQHGLSLRERDIFKLDAPDIGELFHAALKRIADRLLRENRTWADLSIKECEHLSTVVIEEIAPLLQRQILLSSNRHFYLKQKLQQIIFRTSIILREHAKSSGFVPVDLEVPFGMGGTGSLPPMEFSLPNGVKMEVVGRIDRVDKAEDENGTFL
;
A
#
# COMPACT_ATOMS: atom_id res chain seq x y z
N MET A 1 -26.41 3.32 13.57
CA MET A 1 -27.78 3.86 13.63
C MET A 1 -28.43 4.01 12.25
N GLU A 2 -27.75 4.44 11.22
CA GLU A 2 -28.32 4.61 9.87
C GLU A 2 -28.94 3.34 9.29
N LEU A 3 -28.31 2.17 9.46
CA LEU A 3 -28.85 0.90 8.96
C LEU A 3 -30.16 0.52 9.68
N PHE A 4 -30.27 0.76 10.98
CA PHE A 4 -31.49 0.51 11.76
C PHE A 4 -32.64 1.39 11.29
N ASN A 5 -32.40 2.68 11.08
CA ASN A 5 -33.42 3.62 10.59
C ASN A 5 -33.87 3.31 9.16
N ARG A 6 -32.96 2.74 8.33
CA ARG A 6 -33.27 2.35 6.95
C ARG A 6 -34.02 1.03 6.87
N CYS A 7 -33.63 0.04 7.68
CA CYS A 7 -34.26 -1.27 7.75
C CYS A 7 -33.88 -1.98 9.06
N ALA A 8 -34.80 -2.04 10.03
CA ALA A 8 -34.59 -2.69 11.32
C ALA A 8 -34.28 -4.20 11.17
N TYR A 9 -34.87 -4.86 10.16
CA TYR A 9 -34.59 -6.27 9.86
C TYR A 9 -33.15 -6.48 9.36
N ALA A 10 -32.70 -5.64 8.45
CA ALA A 10 -31.30 -5.71 7.97
C ALA A 10 -30.31 -5.47 9.11
N HIS A 11 -30.59 -4.51 9.98
CA HIS A 11 -29.77 -4.27 11.18
C HIS A 11 -29.76 -5.49 12.11
N PHE A 12 -30.93 -6.10 12.38
CA PHE A 12 -30.99 -7.32 13.19
C PHE A 12 -30.28 -8.49 12.55
N ALA A 13 -30.41 -8.70 11.23
CA ALA A 13 -29.73 -9.76 10.50
C ALA A 13 -28.21 -9.61 10.60
N GLN A 14 -27.70 -8.39 10.41
CA GLN A 14 -26.26 -8.10 10.42
C GLN A 14 -25.65 -8.10 11.84
N HIS A 15 -26.32 -7.47 12.81
CA HIS A 15 -25.76 -7.26 14.16
C HIS A 15 -26.29 -8.25 15.19
N GLY A 16 -27.56 -8.68 15.07
CA GLY A 16 -28.16 -9.66 15.98
C GLY A 16 -27.83 -11.10 15.61
N LEU A 17 -27.98 -11.43 14.34
CA LEU A 17 -27.68 -12.78 13.84
C LEU A 17 -26.25 -12.93 13.29
N SER A 18 -25.49 -11.84 13.21
CA SER A 18 -24.13 -11.81 12.63
C SER A 18 -24.07 -12.44 11.23
N LEU A 19 -25.15 -12.32 10.47
CA LEU A 19 -25.21 -12.81 9.10
C LEU A 19 -24.28 -11.95 8.24
N ARG A 20 -23.40 -12.61 7.51
CA ARG A 20 -22.53 -11.98 6.50
C ARG A 20 -22.96 -12.49 5.13
N GLU A 21 -22.93 -11.60 4.15
CA GLU A 21 -23.04 -12.06 2.76
C GLU A 21 -21.94 -13.08 2.48
N ARG A 22 -22.29 -14.08 1.68
CA ARG A 22 -21.32 -15.09 1.24
C ARG A 22 -20.19 -14.36 0.51
N ASP A 23 -18.93 -14.62 0.91
CA ASP A 23 -17.76 -14.07 0.23
C ASP A 23 -17.82 -14.46 -1.24
N ILE A 24 -18.21 -13.52 -2.08
CA ILE A 24 -18.09 -13.65 -3.52
C ILE A 24 -16.64 -13.30 -3.82
N PHE A 25 -15.88 -14.27 -4.34
CA PHE A 25 -14.52 -14.02 -4.82
C PHE A 25 -14.57 -12.97 -5.93
N LYS A 26 -14.30 -11.73 -5.55
CA LYS A 26 -14.35 -10.56 -6.43
C LYS A 26 -13.17 -9.68 -6.08
N LEU A 27 -12.46 -9.26 -7.12
CA LEU A 27 -11.38 -8.31 -6.98
C LEU A 27 -11.97 -6.90 -6.86
N ASP A 28 -11.98 -6.35 -5.67
CA ASP A 28 -12.47 -5.02 -5.40
C ASP A 28 -11.32 -3.99 -5.33
N ALA A 29 -11.66 -2.70 -5.33
CA ALA A 29 -10.66 -1.63 -5.33
C ALA A 29 -9.67 -1.69 -4.15
N PRO A 30 -10.06 -2.03 -2.91
CA PRO A 30 -9.12 -2.22 -1.81
C PRO A 30 -8.08 -3.32 -2.07
N ASP A 31 -8.48 -4.46 -2.65
CA ASP A 31 -7.56 -5.57 -2.97
C ASP A 31 -6.51 -5.15 -3.98
N ILE A 32 -6.91 -4.34 -4.97
CA ILE A 32 -6.00 -3.77 -5.97
C ILE A 32 -5.00 -2.82 -5.30
N GLY A 33 -5.48 -1.97 -4.39
CA GLY A 33 -4.64 -1.06 -3.60
C GLY A 33 -3.59 -1.82 -2.78
N GLU A 34 -4.04 -2.83 -2.03
CA GLU A 34 -3.15 -3.69 -1.23
C GLU A 34 -2.08 -4.38 -2.10
N LEU A 35 -2.48 -4.86 -3.29
CA LEU A 35 -1.54 -5.45 -4.24
C LEU A 35 -0.47 -4.46 -4.69
N PHE A 36 -0.85 -3.20 -5.00
CA PHE A 36 0.12 -2.18 -5.40
C PHE A 36 1.11 -1.87 -4.29
N HIS A 37 0.62 -1.65 -3.07
CA HIS A 37 1.48 -1.42 -1.91
C HIS A 37 2.43 -2.59 -1.68
N ALA A 38 1.92 -3.81 -1.68
CA ALA A 38 2.73 -5.02 -1.53
C ALA A 38 3.78 -5.18 -2.63
N ALA A 39 3.44 -4.85 -3.88
CA ALA A 39 4.36 -4.94 -5.01
C ALA A 39 5.50 -3.92 -4.91
N LEU A 40 5.17 -2.66 -4.69
CA LEU A 40 6.16 -1.59 -4.57
C LEU A 40 7.06 -1.79 -3.36
N LYS A 41 6.48 -2.22 -2.22
CA LYS A 41 7.24 -2.58 -1.02
C LYS A 41 8.24 -3.70 -1.31
N ARG A 42 7.82 -4.79 -1.98
CA ARG A 42 8.74 -5.89 -2.33
C ARG A 42 9.89 -5.46 -3.23
N ILE A 43 9.63 -4.56 -4.20
CA ILE A 43 10.70 -4.00 -5.03
C ILE A 43 11.65 -3.18 -4.15
N ALA A 44 11.13 -2.27 -3.32
CA ALA A 44 11.93 -1.44 -2.44
C ALA A 44 12.76 -2.28 -1.44
N ASP A 45 12.16 -3.30 -0.81
CA ASP A 45 12.86 -4.21 0.11
C ASP A 45 14.01 -4.99 -0.58
N ARG A 46 13.87 -5.30 -1.88
CA ARG A 46 14.96 -5.92 -2.67
C ARG A 46 16.08 -4.94 -2.91
N LEU A 47 15.76 -3.72 -3.34
CA LEU A 47 16.76 -2.67 -3.58
C LEU A 47 17.54 -2.37 -2.30
N LEU A 48 16.87 -2.25 -1.16
CA LEU A 48 17.51 -2.04 0.14
C LEU A 48 18.46 -3.20 0.51
N ARG A 49 18.06 -4.45 0.30
CA ARG A 49 18.93 -5.62 0.54
C ARG A 49 20.15 -5.66 -0.36
N GLU A 50 20.02 -5.16 -1.59
CA GLU A 50 21.12 -5.07 -2.56
C GLU A 50 21.95 -3.78 -2.41
N ASN A 51 21.60 -2.94 -1.42
CA ASN A 51 22.20 -1.61 -1.22
C ASN A 51 22.12 -0.74 -2.48
N ARG A 52 20.99 -0.80 -3.16
CA ARG A 52 20.65 -0.05 -4.38
C ARG A 52 19.45 0.86 -4.13
N THR A 53 19.35 1.89 -4.95
CA THR A 53 18.22 2.83 -4.97
C THR A 53 17.38 2.69 -6.24
N TRP A 54 16.24 3.33 -6.28
CA TRP A 54 15.44 3.42 -7.51
C TRP A 54 16.21 4.06 -8.66
N ALA A 55 17.12 5.01 -8.36
CA ALA A 55 17.93 5.71 -9.37
C ALA A 55 18.89 4.76 -10.13
N ASP A 56 19.33 3.68 -9.49
CA ASP A 56 20.27 2.71 -10.05
C ASP A 56 19.66 1.73 -11.05
N LEU A 57 18.31 1.71 -11.11
CA LEU A 57 17.61 0.79 -12.00
C LEU A 57 17.68 1.25 -13.46
N SER A 58 17.88 0.31 -14.35
CA SER A 58 17.58 0.48 -15.78
C SER A 58 16.08 0.27 -16.07
N ILE A 59 15.60 0.74 -17.21
CA ILE A 59 14.21 0.51 -17.63
C ILE A 59 13.90 -0.99 -17.74
N LYS A 60 14.86 -1.80 -18.23
CA LYS A 60 14.70 -3.26 -18.34
C LYS A 60 14.63 -3.93 -16.97
N GLU A 61 15.37 -3.45 -15.98
CA GLU A 61 15.27 -3.95 -14.60
C GLU A 61 13.93 -3.59 -13.97
N CYS A 62 13.40 -2.38 -14.21
CA CYS A 62 12.04 -2.01 -13.78
C CYS A 62 10.99 -2.95 -14.35
N GLU A 63 11.09 -3.30 -15.64
CA GLU A 63 10.19 -4.24 -16.29
C GLU A 63 10.30 -5.65 -15.69
N HIS A 64 11.53 -6.14 -15.55
CA HIS A 64 11.81 -7.45 -14.97
C HIS A 64 11.30 -7.56 -13.52
N LEU A 65 11.61 -6.59 -12.66
CA LEU A 65 11.17 -6.57 -11.27
C LEU A 65 9.63 -6.53 -11.16
N SER A 66 8.98 -5.73 -12.01
CA SER A 66 7.51 -5.66 -12.06
C SER A 66 6.89 -7.02 -12.42
N THR A 67 7.51 -7.74 -13.36
CA THR A 67 7.06 -9.08 -13.75
C THR A 67 7.24 -10.08 -12.61
N VAL A 68 8.44 -10.15 -12.05
CA VAL A 68 8.77 -11.09 -10.96
C VAL A 68 7.87 -10.86 -9.75
N VAL A 69 7.70 -9.60 -9.33
CA VAL A 69 6.89 -9.29 -8.14
C VAL A 69 5.42 -9.62 -8.35
N ILE A 70 4.85 -9.35 -9.51
CA ILE A 70 3.47 -9.74 -9.82
C ILE A 70 3.30 -11.26 -9.82
N GLU A 71 4.25 -12.02 -10.36
CA GLU A 71 4.20 -13.48 -10.33
C GLU A 71 4.24 -14.02 -8.90
N GLU A 72 4.96 -13.37 -8.00
CA GLU A 72 5.03 -13.76 -6.59
C GLU A 72 3.77 -13.40 -5.80
N ILE A 73 3.14 -12.24 -6.09
CA ILE A 73 1.99 -11.75 -5.31
C ILE A 73 0.68 -12.31 -5.84
N ALA A 74 0.53 -12.50 -7.13
CA ALA A 74 -0.72 -12.95 -7.75
C ALA A 74 -1.29 -14.25 -7.13
N PRO A 75 -0.48 -15.27 -6.77
CA PRO A 75 -0.98 -16.47 -6.11
C PRO A 75 -1.49 -16.23 -4.68
N LEU A 76 -1.01 -15.19 -4.01
CA LEU A 76 -1.35 -14.89 -2.62
C LEU A 76 -2.67 -14.12 -2.50
N LEU A 77 -3.07 -13.42 -3.57
CA LEU A 77 -4.27 -12.59 -3.57
C LEU A 77 -5.52 -13.48 -3.69
N GLN A 78 -6.43 -13.34 -2.71
CA GLN A 78 -7.75 -13.98 -2.69
C GLN A 78 -7.78 -15.41 -3.27
N ARG A 79 -6.93 -16.30 -2.77
CA ARG A 79 -6.85 -17.70 -3.20
C ARG A 79 -6.67 -17.84 -4.72
N GLN A 80 -5.75 -17.08 -5.29
CA GLN A 80 -5.36 -17.14 -6.71
C GLN A 80 -6.42 -16.59 -7.69
N ILE A 81 -7.26 -15.65 -7.28
CA ILE A 81 -8.30 -15.08 -8.13
C ILE A 81 -7.75 -14.54 -9.45
N LEU A 82 -6.55 -13.96 -9.45
CA LEU A 82 -5.90 -13.42 -10.65
C LEU A 82 -5.51 -14.51 -11.68
N LEU A 83 -5.55 -15.77 -11.29
CA LEU A 83 -5.23 -16.92 -12.14
C LEU A 83 -6.48 -17.72 -12.53
N SER A 84 -7.67 -17.32 -12.07
CA SER A 84 -8.89 -18.12 -12.15
C SER A 84 -9.63 -18.01 -13.50
N SER A 85 -9.36 -17.00 -14.30
CA SER A 85 -10.01 -16.79 -15.60
C SER A 85 -9.20 -15.91 -16.55
N ASN A 86 -9.51 -15.94 -17.85
CA ASN A 86 -8.89 -15.08 -18.85
C ASN A 86 -9.07 -13.58 -18.56
N ARG A 87 -10.21 -13.19 -17.95
CA ARG A 87 -10.45 -11.81 -17.51
C ARG A 87 -9.48 -11.42 -16.42
N HIS A 88 -9.29 -12.27 -15.41
CA HIS A 88 -8.37 -12.01 -14.31
C HIS A 88 -6.92 -12.05 -14.76
N PHE A 89 -6.58 -12.90 -15.71
CA PHE A 89 -5.26 -12.89 -16.33
C PHE A 89 -4.97 -11.56 -17.06
N TYR A 90 -5.94 -11.03 -17.79
CA TYR A 90 -5.83 -9.70 -18.39
C TYR A 90 -5.65 -8.60 -17.34
N LEU A 91 -6.40 -8.65 -16.23
CA LEU A 91 -6.22 -7.72 -15.11
C LEU A 91 -4.83 -7.82 -14.52
N LYS A 92 -4.30 -9.02 -14.30
CA LYS A 92 -2.91 -9.24 -13.86
C LYS A 92 -1.91 -8.53 -14.76
N GLN A 93 -2.05 -8.67 -16.08
CA GLN A 93 -1.17 -7.99 -17.05
C GLN A 93 -1.29 -6.46 -16.95
N LYS A 94 -2.51 -5.93 -16.75
CA LYS A 94 -2.71 -4.48 -16.57
C LYS A 94 -2.06 -3.98 -15.28
N LEU A 95 -2.21 -4.72 -14.19
CA LEU A 95 -1.56 -4.41 -12.91
C LEU A 95 -0.04 -4.40 -13.04
N GLN A 96 0.54 -5.38 -13.73
CA GLN A 96 1.97 -5.43 -14.04
C GLN A 96 2.43 -4.18 -14.81
N GLN A 97 1.68 -3.77 -15.84
CA GLN A 97 2.00 -2.56 -16.60
C GLN A 97 1.96 -1.29 -15.76
N ILE A 98 1.02 -1.19 -14.81
CA ILE A 98 0.92 -0.04 -13.91
C ILE A 98 2.12 -0.04 -12.95
N ILE A 99 2.48 -1.17 -12.34
CA ILE A 99 3.65 -1.28 -11.46
C ILE A 99 4.94 -0.91 -12.22
N PHE A 100 5.08 -1.39 -13.45
CA PHE A 100 6.21 -1.02 -14.30
C PHE A 100 6.30 0.49 -14.54
N ARG A 101 5.19 1.14 -14.92
CA ARG A 101 5.14 2.60 -15.11
C ARG A 101 5.46 3.35 -13.82
N THR A 102 4.89 2.92 -12.70
CA THR A 102 5.17 3.50 -11.39
C THR A 102 6.65 3.36 -11.03
N SER A 103 7.26 2.21 -11.31
CA SER A 103 8.70 1.99 -11.09
C SER A 103 9.57 2.95 -11.92
N ILE A 104 9.18 3.24 -13.16
CA ILE A 104 9.86 4.25 -13.99
C ILE A 104 9.73 5.63 -13.37
N ILE A 105 8.54 6.02 -12.93
CA ILE A 105 8.30 7.33 -12.30
C ILE A 105 9.15 7.46 -11.03
N LEU A 106 9.15 6.45 -10.16
CA LEU A 106 9.98 6.44 -8.95
C LEU A 106 11.48 6.55 -9.27
N ARG A 107 11.93 5.85 -10.32
CA ARG A 107 13.30 5.94 -10.82
C ARG A 107 13.66 7.36 -11.27
N GLU A 108 12.84 7.97 -12.11
CA GLU A 108 13.08 9.34 -12.60
C GLU A 108 13.05 10.34 -11.43
N HIS A 109 12.11 10.15 -10.50
CA HIS A 109 12.01 10.98 -9.31
C HIS A 109 13.26 10.85 -8.43
N ALA A 110 13.73 9.62 -8.17
CA ALA A 110 14.95 9.38 -7.41
C ALA A 110 16.19 9.98 -8.07
N LYS A 111 16.26 10.00 -9.41
CA LYS A 111 17.37 10.62 -10.15
C LYS A 111 17.37 12.14 -10.08
N SER A 112 16.20 12.76 -10.04
CA SER A 112 16.06 14.21 -10.10
C SER A 112 16.02 14.88 -8.73
N SER A 113 15.55 14.20 -7.68
CA SER A 113 15.26 14.82 -6.39
C SER A 113 16.37 14.66 -5.35
N GLY A 114 17.28 13.70 -5.53
CA GLY A 114 18.28 13.36 -4.50
C GLY A 114 17.69 12.70 -3.24
N PHE A 115 16.37 12.50 -3.18
CA PHE A 115 15.71 11.82 -2.08
C PHE A 115 15.90 10.31 -2.17
N VAL A 116 16.26 9.69 -1.04
CA VAL A 116 16.44 8.24 -0.90
C VAL A 116 15.46 7.71 0.12
N PRO A 117 14.72 6.62 -0.16
CA PRO A 117 13.84 6.02 0.82
C PRO A 117 14.64 5.45 1.99
N VAL A 118 14.26 5.83 3.21
CA VAL A 118 14.89 5.38 4.45
C VAL A 118 13.99 4.48 5.27
N ASP A 119 12.68 4.59 5.08
CA ASP A 119 11.74 3.74 5.80
C ASP A 119 10.44 3.52 5.01
N LEU A 120 9.76 2.41 5.28
CA LEU A 120 8.54 1.98 4.61
C LEU A 120 7.53 1.48 5.64
N GLU A 121 6.26 1.84 5.46
CA GLU A 121 5.16 1.35 6.31
C GLU A 121 5.36 1.70 7.80
N VAL A 122 5.78 2.94 8.09
CA VAL A 122 6.07 3.40 9.45
C VAL A 122 4.78 3.61 10.23
N PRO A 123 4.50 2.83 11.29
CA PRO A 123 3.32 3.03 12.12
C PRO A 123 3.48 4.25 13.02
N PHE A 124 2.40 4.99 13.25
CA PHE A 124 2.33 6.03 14.25
C PHE A 124 1.05 5.94 15.09
N GLY A 125 1.16 6.17 16.39
CA GLY A 125 0.04 6.10 17.35
C GLY A 125 -0.53 4.70 17.60
N MET A 126 0.02 3.64 16.99
CA MET A 126 -0.50 2.28 17.13
C MET A 126 0.12 1.52 18.31
N GLY A 127 1.13 2.08 18.99
CA GLY A 127 1.91 1.38 20.01
C GLY A 127 2.81 0.28 19.41
N GLY A 128 3.80 -0.15 20.18
CA GLY A 128 4.76 -1.18 19.76
C GLY A 128 6.16 -0.62 19.50
N THR A 129 7.11 -1.52 19.30
CA THR A 129 8.51 -1.20 19.04
C THR A 129 8.65 -0.55 17.66
N GLY A 130 9.20 0.67 17.60
CA GLY A 130 9.38 1.40 16.33
C GLY A 130 8.18 2.24 15.86
N SER A 131 7.08 2.28 16.65
CA SER A 131 5.96 3.18 16.35
C SER A 131 6.29 4.61 16.77
N LEU A 132 6.01 5.57 15.88
CA LEU A 132 6.03 6.99 16.23
C LEU A 132 4.83 7.33 17.14
N PRO A 133 4.91 8.43 17.94
CA PRO A 133 3.77 8.88 18.74
C PRO A 133 2.59 9.28 17.86
N PRO A 134 1.36 9.27 18.40
CA PRO A 134 0.19 9.77 17.68
C PRO A 134 0.31 11.26 17.41
N MET A 135 -0.35 11.74 16.36
CA MET A 135 -0.50 13.17 16.12
C MET A 135 -1.66 13.68 16.97
N GLU A 136 -1.36 14.57 17.91
CA GLU A 136 -2.35 15.16 18.82
C GLU A 136 -2.85 16.51 18.29
N PHE A 137 -4.18 16.68 18.29
CA PHE A 137 -4.84 17.92 17.95
C PHE A 137 -5.74 18.35 19.10
N SER A 138 -5.66 19.63 19.50
CA SER A 138 -6.60 20.24 20.44
C SER A 138 -7.73 20.92 19.67
N LEU A 139 -8.94 20.45 19.86
CA LEU A 139 -10.12 21.06 19.27
C LEU A 139 -10.55 22.32 20.05
N PRO A 140 -11.27 23.29 19.41
CA PRO A 140 -11.71 24.52 20.09
C PRO A 140 -12.56 24.32 21.34
N ASN A 141 -13.20 23.15 21.48
CA ASN A 141 -13.99 22.75 22.64
C ASN A 141 -13.16 22.13 23.77
N GLY A 142 -11.84 22.13 23.67
CA GLY A 142 -10.92 21.54 24.67
C GLY A 142 -10.77 20.00 24.57
N VAL A 143 -11.43 19.35 23.64
CA VAL A 143 -11.27 17.91 23.39
C VAL A 143 -9.95 17.67 22.65
N LYS A 144 -9.18 16.70 23.13
CA LYS A 144 -8.00 16.21 22.41
C LYS A 144 -8.41 15.11 21.45
N MET A 145 -7.92 15.19 20.22
CA MET A 145 -8.07 14.20 19.19
C MET A 145 -6.69 13.63 18.84
N GLU A 146 -6.57 12.30 18.84
CA GLU A 146 -5.37 11.61 18.40
C GLU A 146 -5.62 11.00 17.01
N VAL A 147 -4.70 11.24 16.10
CA VAL A 147 -4.68 10.58 14.78
C VAL A 147 -3.60 9.51 14.83
N VAL A 148 -3.98 8.32 14.44
CA VAL A 148 -3.13 7.14 14.34
C VAL A 148 -3.16 6.59 12.93
N GLY A 149 -2.08 5.96 12.49
CA GLY A 149 -2.03 5.46 11.12
C GLY A 149 -0.67 4.88 10.74
N ARG A 150 -0.43 4.85 9.45
CA ARG A 150 0.81 4.35 8.88
C ARG A 150 1.26 5.27 7.75
N ILE A 151 2.55 5.59 7.71
CA ILE A 151 3.19 6.34 6.65
C ILE A 151 3.73 5.32 5.65
N ASP A 152 3.25 5.34 4.42
CA ASP A 152 3.63 4.34 3.40
C ASP A 152 5.13 4.38 3.07
N ARG A 153 5.72 5.57 3.06
CA ARG A 153 7.12 5.77 2.70
C ARG A 153 7.68 7.05 3.32
N VAL A 154 8.90 6.97 3.82
CA VAL A 154 9.70 8.11 4.30
C VAL A 154 10.95 8.22 3.44
N ASP A 155 11.16 9.37 2.83
CA ASP A 155 12.34 9.68 2.04
C ASP A 155 13.20 10.71 2.76
N LYS A 156 14.51 10.61 2.60
CA LYS A 156 15.49 11.51 3.18
C LYS A 156 16.38 12.10 2.08
N ALA A 157 16.64 13.39 2.16
CA ALA A 157 17.69 14.06 1.42
C ALA A 157 18.60 14.84 2.36
N GLU A 158 19.86 14.96 2.02
CA GLU A 158 20.84 15.76 2.76
C GLU A 158 21.49 16.76 1.79
N ASP A 159 21.56 18.01 2.21
CA ASP A 159 22.32 19.05 1.52
C ASP A 159 23.16 19.87 2.52
N GLU A 160 23.83 20.91 2.04
CA GLU A 160 24.66 21.82 2.87
C GLU A 160 23.84 22.55 3.96
N ASN A 161 22.52 22.62 3.83
CA ASN A 161 21.62 23.29 4.76
C ASN A 161 21.01 22.35 5.81
N GLY A 162 21.15 21.04 5.63
CA GLY A 162 20.70 20.04 6.59
C GLY A 162 20.05 18.79 5.99
N THR A 163 19.32 18.11 6.86
CA THR A 163 18.58 16.89 6.52
C THR A 163 17.11 17.22 6.32
N PHE A 164 16.52 16.74 5.23
CA PHE A 164 15.10 16.86 4.86
C PHE A 164 14.46 15.47 4.88
N LEU A 165 13.22 15.40 5.39
CA LEU A 165 12.37 14.21 5.38
C LEU A 165 11.07 14.51 4.64
#